data_9ee0f9c8304526997495043da80102a7
#
_entry.id   9ee0f9c8304526997495043da80102a7
#
_cell.length_a   1.000
_cell.length_b   1.000
_cell.length_c   1.000
_cell.angle_alpha   90.00
_cell.angle_beta   90.00
_cell.angle_gamma   90.00
#
_symmetry.space_group_name_H-M   'P 1'
#
loop_
_entity.id
_entity.type
_entity.pdbx_description
1 polymer ?
#
loop_
_entity_poly.entity_id
_entity_poly.type
_entity_poly.pdbx_seq_one_letter_code
_entity_poly.pdbx_strand_id
1 'polypeptide(L)'
;MAANIKDPLEFYASFNTREELEAELAKREQISAYNKKNAETWYDDWTRFVNRNLYQNTIDNARPKGKNKRKLEHTITLENIHKMWECNKGFCAATGVQMTWRKTDPAITRVTVDRIDSTRGYTLDNVWLVASGFNTLKMEYHLTDVLRVFPLEKTTDTFKHILEEMRLGKKLTHNDHLLPTNIELTF
;
A
#
# COMPACT_ATOMS: atom_id res chain seq x y z
N MET A 1 -0.61 -6.38 -18.83
CA MET A 1 -1.97 -6.71 -18.34
C MET A 1 -2.24 -8.16 -18.70
N ALA A 2 -2.21 -9.09 -17.76
CA ALA A 2 -2.69 -10.43 -18.01
C ALA A 2 -4.21 -10.32 -18.20
N ALA A 3 -4.71 -10.64 -19.40
CA ALA A 3 -6.14 -10.71 -19.65
C ALA A 3 -6.72 -11.73 -18.67
N ASN A 4 -7.64 -11.27 -17.81
CA ASN A 4 -8.43 -12.15 -16.98
C ASN A 4 -9.20 -13.07 -17.93
N ILE A 5 -8.78 -14.32 -18.00
CA ILE A 5 -9.54 -15.35 -18.72
C ILE A 5 -10.82 -15.55 -17.91
N LYS A 6 -11.90 -14.88 -18.32
CA LYS A 6 -13.19 -14.97 -17.62
C LYS A 6 -13.84 -16.35 -17.76
N ASP A 7 -13.53 -17.05 -18.85
CA ASP A 7 -13.98 -18.41 -19.12
C ASP A 7 -12.86 -19.19 -19.84
N PRO A 8 -12.33 -20.27 -19.24
CA PRO A 8 -11.33 -21.12 -19.88
C PRO A 8 -11.80 -21.71 -21.22
N LEU A 9 -13.06 -22.05 -21.37
CA LEU A 9 -13.60 -22.63 -22.59
C LEU A 9 -13.63 -21.61 -23.72
N GLU A 10 -14.01 -20.35 -23.47
CA GLU A 10 -13.96 -19.28 -24.46
C GLU A 10 -12.51 -19.00 -24.90
N PHE A 11 -11.55 -19.08 -23.98
CA PHE A 11 -10.15 -18.89 -24.31
C PHE A 11 -9.66 -19.94 -25.30
N TYR A 12 -9.89 -21.23 -25.03
CA TYR A 12 -9.47 -22.30 -25.92
C TYR A 12 -10.22 -22.28 -27.26
N ALA A 13 -11.47 -21.88 -27.28
CA ALA A 13 -12.28 -21.75 -28.49
C ALA A 13 -11.86 -20.57 -29.37
N SER A 14 -11.07 -19.62 -28.87
CA SER A 14 -10.63 -18.45 -29.63
C SER A 14 -9.48 -18.70 -30.61
N PHE A 15 -8.89 -19.91 -30.60
CA PHE A 15 -7.79 -20.28 -31.49
C PHE A 15 -8.28 -21.20 -32.62
N ASN A 16 -7.85 -20.94 -33.84
CA ASN A 16 -8.24 -21.71 -35.02
C ASN A 16 -7.36 -22.93 -35.23
N THR A 17 -6.12 -22.90 -34.73
CA THR A 17 -5.17 -24.01 -34.85
C THR A 17 -4.51 -24.33 -33.51
N ARG A 18 -3.98 -25.55 -33.43
CA ARG A 18 -3.23 -26.00 -32.24
C ARG A 18 -1.93 -25.20 -32.10
N GLU A 19 -1.30 -24.87 -33.20
CA GLU A 19 -0.05 -24.12 -33.25
C GLU A 19 -0.23 -22.70 -32.71
N GLU A 20 -1.34 -22.02 -33.03
CA GLU A 20 -1.70 -20.71 -32.47
C GLU A 20 -1.89 -20.76 -30.95
N LEU A 21 -2.58 -21.77 -30.45
CA LEU A 21 -2.77 -21.98 -29.03
C LEU A 21 -1.43 -22.22 -28.31
N GLU A 22 -0.58 -23.13 -28.84
CA GLU A 22 0.70 -23.45 -28.24
C GLU A 22 1.64 -22.23 -28.23
N ALA A 23 1.65 -21.41 -29.27
CA ALA A 23 2.41 -20.16 -29.34
C ALA A 23 1.94 -19.14 -28.27
N GLU A 24 0.62 -18.97 -28.10
CA GLU A 24 0.09 -18.06 -27.09
C GLU A 24 0.35 -18.56 -25.66
N LEU A 25 0.26 -19.87 -25.41
CA LEU A 25 0.60 -20.46 -24.13
C LEU A 25 2.08 -20.28 -23.79
N ALA A 26 2.98 -20.52 -24.72
CA ALA A 26 4.42 -20.31 -24.57
C ALA A 26 4.75 -18.83 -24.27
N LYS A 27 4.10 -17.89 -24.98
CA LYS A 27 4.24 -16.45 -24.72
C LYS A 27 3.78 -16.08 -23.31
N ARG A 28 2.66 -16.62 -22.84
CA ARG A 28 2.15 -16.36 -21.48
C ARG A 28 3.08 -16.94 -20.42
N GLU A 29 3.65 -18.10 -20.66
CA GLU A 29 4.63 -18.72 -19.78
C GLU A 29 5.91 -17.86 -19.68
N GLN A 30 6.42 -17.34 -20.79
CA GLN A 30 7.55 -16.41 -20.80
C GLN A 30 7.25 -15.11 -20.04
N ILE A 31 6.06 -14.51 -20.24
CA ILE A 31 5.63 -13.32 -19.51
C ILE A 31 5.52 -13.62 -18.02
N SER A 32 4.96 -14.78 -17.64
CA SER A 32 4.84 -15.20 -16.25
C SER A 32 6.21 -15.40 -15.60
N ALA A 33 7.16 -16.06 -16.28
CA ALA A 33 8.53 -16.25 -15.81
C ALA A 33 9.28 -14.91 -15.67
N TYR A 34 9.14 -14.00 -16.64
CA TYR A 34 9.69 -12.64 -16.58
C TYR A 34 9.13 -11.85 -15.38
N ASN A 35 7.82 -11.87 -15.19
CA ASN A 35 7.18 -11.18 -14.09
C ASN A 35 7.57 -11.76 -12.74
N LYS A 36 7.71 -13.09 -12.63
CA LYS A 36 8.17 -13.76 -11.41
C LYS A 36 9.60 -13.36 -11.06
N LYS A 37 10.52 -13.41 -12.05
CA LYS A 37 11.91 -12.99 -11.86
C LYS A 37 12.02 -11.53 -11.44
N ASN A 38 11.27 -10.63 -12.08
CA ASN A 38 11.25 -9.22 -11.71
C ASN A 38 10.66 -8.99 -10.33
N ALA A 39 9.58 -9.70 -9.97
CA ALA A 39 9.01 -9.60 -8.62
C ALA A 39 10.02 -10.04 -7.55
N GLU A 40 10.84 -11.04 -7.82
CA GLU A 40 11.91 -11.46 -6.91
C GLU A 40 12.97 -10.37 -6.74
N THR A 41 13.44 -9.76 -7.82
CA THR A 41 14.43 -8.67 -7.78
C THR A 41 13.90 -7.39 -7.12
N TRP A 42 12.59 -7.14 -7.14
CA TRP A 42 12.01 -5.96 -6.48
C TRP A 42 12.04 -6.06 -4.96
N TYR A 43 11.92 -7.27 -4.43
CA TYR A 43 11.99 -7.51 -2.99
C TYR A 43 13.43 -7.57 -2.45
N ASP A 44 14.44 -7.60 -3.33
CA ASP A 44 15.85 -7.57 -2.93
C ASP A 44 16.40 -6.14 -2.78
N ASP A 45 15.70 -5.15 -3.36
CA ASP A 45 16.06 -3.73 -3.32
C ASP A 45 14.93 -2.90 -2.72
N TRP A 46 15.21 -2.25 -1.59
CA TRP A 46 14.23 -1.42 -0.87
C TRP A 46 13.64 -0.32 -1.74
N THR A 47 14.46 0.41 -2.50
CA THR A 47 13.99 1.50 -3.36
C THR A 47 13.03 0.99 -4.44
N ARG A 48 13.34 -0.14 -5.06
CA ARG A 48 12.47 -0.79 -6.04
C ARG A 48 11.18 -1.28 -5.41
N PHE A 49 11.28 -1.88 -4.22
CA PHE A 49 10.11 -2.33 -3.47
C PHE A 49 9.18 -1.17 -3.14
N VAL A 50 9.70 -0.06 -2.60
CA VAL A 50 8.89 1.13 -2.28
C VAL A 50 8.20 1.66 -3.54
N ASN A 51 8.92 1.82 -4.64
CA ASN A 51 8.36 2.33 -5.88
C ASN A 51 7.26 1.40 -6.43
N ARG A 52 7.56 0.11 -6.59
CA ARG A 52 6.68 -0.84 -7.30
C ARG A 52 5.56 -1.41 -6.45
N ASN A 53 5.79 -1.61 -5.16
CA ASN A 53 4.81 -2.25 -4.28
C ASN A 53 4.09 -1.27 -3.37
N LEU A 54 4.77 -0.25 -2.83
CA LEU A 54 4.09 0.71 -1.96
C LEU A 54 3.48 1.85 -2.78
N TYR A 55 4.30 2.65 -3.44
CA TYR A 55 3.85 3.85 -4.13
C TYR A 55 2.91 3.53 -5.30
N GLN A 56 3.28 2.59 -6.18
CA GLN A 56 2.43 2.23 -7.31
C GLN A 56 1.07 1.67 -6.86
N ASN A 57 1.03 0.88 -5.77
CA ASN A 57 -0.23 0.39 -5.22
C ASN A 57 -1.14 1.53 -4.72
N THR A 58 -0.57 2.60 -4.14
CA THR A 58 -1.37 3.76 -3.72
C THR A 58 -1.99 4.48 -4.91
N ILE A 59 -1.24 4.63 -6.01
CA ILE A 59 -1.75 5.20 -7.28
C ILE A 59 -2.87 4.32 -7.83
N ASP A 60 -2.65 3.01 -7.90
CA ASP A 60 -3.61 2.08 -8.48
C ASP A 60 -4.89 1.98 -7.63
N ASN A 61 -4.78 2.11 -6.31
CA ASN A 61 -5.93 2.13 -5.41
C ASN A 61 -6.67 3.47 -5.38
N ALA A 62 -6.02 4.57 -5.78
CA ALA A 62 -6.67 5.88 -5.92
C ALA A 62 -7.49 6.01 -7.21
N ARG A 63 -7.26 5.13 -8.21
CA ARG A 63 -7.98 5.15 -9.49
C ARG A 63 -9.36 4.51 -9.36
N PRO A 64 -10.35 4.97 -10.15
CA PRO A 64 -11.64 4.29 -10.24
C PRO A 64 -11.49 2.84 -10.71
N LYS A 65 -12.09 1.88 -10.00
CA LYS A 65 -12.03 0.46 -10.34
C LYS A 65 -13.43 -0.16 -10.40
N GLY A 66 -13.73 -0.89 -11.46
CA GLY A 66 -14.94 -1.69 -11.59
C GLY A 66 -16.23 -0.89 -11.35
N LYS A 67 -17.06 -1.35 -10.40
CA LYS A 67 -18.30 -0.68 -9.99
C LYS A 67 -18.04 0.56 -9.12
N ASN A 68 -16.89 0.62 -8.43
CA ASN A 68 -16.49 1.76 -7.63
C ASN A 68 -15.80 2.80 -8.53
N LYS A 69 -16.57 3.79 -9.00
CA LYS A 69 -16.09 4.88 -9.85
C LYS A 69 -15.46 6.03 -9.06
N ARG A 70 -15.31 5.91 -7.74
CA ARG A 70 -14.75 6.95 -6.89
C ARG A 70 -13.27 7.13 -7.20
N LYS A 71 -12.91 8.31 -7.67
CA LYS A 71 -11.52 8.76 -7.78
C LYS A 71 -11.13 9.34 -6.42
N LEU A 72 -10.08 8.80 -5.81
CA LEU A 72 -9.52 9.33 -4.57
C LEU A 72 -8.41 10.35 -4.90
N GLU A 73 -8.28 11.34 -4.04
CA GLU A 73 -7.13 12.25 -4.07
C GLU A 73 -5.84 11.47 -3.85
N HIS A 74 -4.76 11.86 -4.54
CA HIS A 74 -3.44 11.26 -4.40
C HIS A 74 -2.37 12.33 -4.51
N THR A 75 -1.83 12.74 -3.36
CA THR A 75 -0.80 13.81 -3.27
C THR A 75 0.50 13.35 -2.62
N ILE A 76 0.53 12.14 -2.03
CA ILE A 76 1.78 11.60 -1.48
C ILE A 76 2.78 11.32 -2.59
N THR A 77 4.06 11.46 -2.26
CA THR A 77 5.18 11.18 -3.15
C THR A 77 5.97 9.95 -2.70
N LEU A 78 6.80 9.44 -3.60
CA LEU A 78 7.74 8.37 -3.27
C LEU A 78 8.66 8.77 -2.10
N GLU A 79 9.11 10.03 -2.08
CA GLU A 79 9.95 10.58 -1.02
C GLU A 79 9.22 10.59 0.34
N ASN A 80 7.93 10.90 0.37
CA ASN A 80 7.14 10.84 1.59
C ASN A 80 7.16 9.42 2.20
N ILE A 81 7.06 8.38 1.37
CA ILE A 81 7.09 6.99 1.85
C ILE A 81 8.47 6.64 2.41
N HIS A 82 9.57 7.05 1.75
CA HIS A 82 10.92 6.86 2.27
C HIS A 82 11.11 7.56 3.61
N LYS A 83 10.74 8.83 3.72
CA LYS A 83 10.83 9.60 4.98
C LYS A 83 10.00 8.98 6.10
N MET A 84 8.76 8.55 5.82
CA MET A 84 7.95 7.84 6.83
C MET A 84 8.64 6.57 7.33
N TRP A 85 9.26 5.79 6.44
CA TRP A 85 9.99 4.59 6.83
C TRP A 85 11.19 4.90 7.73
N GLU A 86 11.97 5.91 7.38
CA GLU A 86 13.13 6.36 8.15
C GLU A 86 12.72 6.89 9.53
N CYS A 87 11.70 7.74 9.59
CA CYS A 87 11.17 8.29 10.85
C CYS A 87 10.62 7.20 11.77
N ASN A 88 9.92 6.23 11.21
CA ASN A 88 9.37 5.09 11.96
C ASN A 88 10.44 4.02 12.27
N LYS A 89 11.67 4.16 11.74
CA LYS A 89 12.77 3.19 11.93
C LYS A 89 12.36 1.75 11.59
N GLY A 90 11.47 1.59 10.59
CA GLY A 90 10.94 0.29 10.19
C GLY A 90 9.88 -0.31 11.13
N PHE A 91 9.36 0.45 12.09
CA PHE A 91 8.29 -0.02 12.97
C PHE A 91 6.91 0.44 12.49
N CYS A 92 5.91 -0.40 12.72
CA CYS A 92 4.51 -0.11 12.42
C CYS A 92 4.01 1.07 13.22
N ALA A 93 3.52 2.11 12.55
CA ALA A 93 3.03 3.32 13.21
C ALA A 93 1.85 3.07 14.15
N ALA A 94 1.07 2.01 13.93
CA ALA A 94 -0.07 1.65 14.78
C ALA A 94 0.30 0.76 15.96
N THR A 95 1.12 -0.27 15.73
CA THR A 95 1.31 -1.36 16.71
C THR A 95 2.72 -1.44 17.28
N GLY A 96 3.67 -0.69 16.72
CA GLY A 96 5.06 -0.77 17.11
C GLY A 96 5.78 -2.10 16.75
N VAL A 97 5.13 -2.98 16.00
CA VAL A 97 5.75 -4.22 15.52
C VAL A 97 6.79 -3.88 14.44
N GLN A 98 7.95 -4.52 14.47
CA GLN A 98 8.93 -4.37 13.41
C GLN A 98 8.37 -4.87 12.09
N MET A 99 8.37 -4.00 11.08
CA MET A 99 7.91 -4.34 9.75
C MET A 99 9.03 -4.94 8.91
N THR A 100 8.64 -5.75 7.97
CA THR A 100 9.51 -6.38 6.98
C THR A 100 9.08 -5.98 5.57
N TRP A 101 9.88 -6.31 4.55
CA TRP A 101 9.57 -5.93 3.17
C TRP A 101 9.97 -6.97 2.13
N ARG A 102 10.79 -7.96 2.49
CA ARG A 102 11.25 -9.00 1.57
C ARG A 102 10.15 -10.03 1.31
N LYS A 103 10.20 -10.66 0.15
CA LYS A 103 9.24 -11.70 -0.23
C LYS A 103 9.27 -12.92 0.68
N THR A 104 10.46 -13.25 1.19
CA THR A 104 10.69 -14.36 2.14
C THR A 104 10.13 -14.10 3.53
N ASP A 105 9.87 -12.82 3.85
CA ASP A 105 9.37 -12.43 5.16
C ASP A 105 7.88 -12.78 5.32
N PRO A 106 7.41 -12.99 6.56
CA PRO A 106 5.99 -13.24 6.82
C PRO A 106 5.12 -12.12 6.23
N ALA A 107 4.09 -12.50 5.47
CA ALA A 107 3.22 -11.52 4.83
C ALA A 107 2.58 -10.56 5.84
N ILE A 108 2.23 -11.06 7.03
CA ILE A 108 1.56 -10.30 8.09
C ILE A 108 2.40 -9.12 8.62
N THR A 109 3.74 -9.20 8.56
CA THR A 109 4.65 -8.15 9.03
C THR A 109 5.10 -7.22 7.91
N ARG A 110 4.80 -7.52 6.65
CA ARG A 110 5.23 -6.67 5.53
C ARG A 110 4.61 -5.29 5.61
N VAL A 111 5.45 -4.29 5.32
CA VAL A 111 5.03 -2.89 5.30
C VAL A 111 4.01 -2.63 4.20
N THR A 112 3.03 -1.80 4.51
CA THR A 112 2.03 -1.29 3.58
C THR A 112 1.70 0.16 3.90
N VAL A 113 1.25 0.91 2.89
CA VAL A 113 0.68 2.24 3.08
C VAL A 113 -0.82 2.08 3.32
N ASP A 114 -1.29 2.47 4.48
CA ASP A 114 -2.71 2.48 4.82
C ASP A 114 -3.23 3.91 4.91
N ARG A 115 -4.52 4.10 4.64
CA ARG A 115 -5.24 5.35 4.84
C ARG A 115 -5.91 5.33 6.19
N ILE A 116 -5.62 6.31 7.05
CA ILE A 116 -6.20 6.43 8.38
C ILE A 116 -7.73 6.45 8.28
N ASP A 117 -8.24 7.33 7.43
CA ASP A 117 -9.64 7.38 7.02
C ASP A 117 -9.78 6.80 5.59
N SER A 118 -10.40 5.64 5.48
CA SER A 118 -10.61 4.92 4.20
C SER A 118 -11.53 5.69 3.24
N THR A 119 -12.29 6.67 3.72
CA THR A 119 -13.16 7.52 2.91
C THR A 119 -12.40 8.62 2.18
N ARG A 120 -11.22 9.01 2.67
CA ARG A 120 -10.33 10.02 2.11
C ARG A 120 -9.29 9.39 1.18
N GLY A 121 -8.50 10.24 0.51
CA GLY A 121 -7.44 9.85 -0.42
C GLY A 121 -6.09 9.54 0.24
N TYR A 122 -5.08 9.34 -0.61
CA TYR A 122 -3.69 9.18 -0.21
C TYR A 122 -3.02 10.56 -0.11
N THR A 123 -3.32 11.26 0.98
CA THR A 123 -2.73 12.56 1.34
C THR A 123 -1.81 12.39 2.54
N LEU A 124 -0.82 13.25 2.69
CA LEU A 124 0.22 13.08 3.73
C LEU A 124 -0.37 13.05 5.15
N ASP A 125 -1.44 13.80 5.38
CA ASP A 125 -2.18 13.84 6.65
C ASP A 125 -3.12 12.63 6.85
N ASN A 126 -3.30 11.79 5.83
CA ASN A 126 -4.22 10.65 5.89
C ASN A 126 -3.53 9.29 5.67
N VAL A 127 -2.22 9.25 5.55
CA VAL A 127 -1.49 8.00 5.36
C VAL A 127 -0.49 7.74 6.46
N TRP A 128 -0.22 6.48 6.71
CA TRP A 128 0.84 5.99 7.58
C TRP A 128 1.41 4.68 7.06
N LEU A 129 2.57 4.28 7.57
CA LEU A 129 3.15 2.96 7.30
C LEU A 129 2.80 2.00 8.43
N VAL A 130 2.16 0.91 8.06
CA VAL A 130 1.72 -0.11 9.01
C VAL A 130 2.05 -1.51 8.51
N ALA A 131 2.08 -2.48 9.41
CA ALA A 131 2.19 -3.88 9.06
C ALA A 131 0.91 -4.36 8.34
N SER A 132 1.07 -5.20 7.32
CA SER A 132 -0.04 -5.71 6.51
C SER A 132 -1.11 -6.41 7.35
N GLY A 133 -0.73 -7.10 8.45
CA GLY A 133 -1.70 -7.69 9.38
C GLY A 133 -2.61 -6.67 10.04
N PHE A 134 -2.06 -5.51 10.45
CA PHE A 134 -2.87 -4.43 11.00
C PHE A 134 -3.78 -3.82 9.92
N ASN A 135 -3.26 -3.56 8.72
CA ASN A 135 -4.06 -3.02 7.61
C ASN A 135 -5.22 -3.95 7.25
N THR A 136 -4.98 -5.27 7.22
CA THR A 136 -6.03 -6.28 7.00
C THR A 136 -7.08 -6.27 8.11
N LEU A 137 -6.66 -6.14 9.36
CA LEU A 137 -7.58 -6.04 10.50
C LEU A 137 -8.44 -4.78 10.43
N LYS A 138 -7.80 -3.65 10.09
CA LYS A 138 -8.49 -2.36 9.99
C LYS A 138 -9.46 -2.31 8.81
N MET A 139 -9.04 -2.79 7.63
CA MET A 139 -9.83 -2.72 6.39
C MET A 139 -10.44 -1.31 6.16
N GLU A 140 -11.78 -1.22 6.10
CA GLU A 140 -12.55 0.02 5.94
C GLU A 140 -13.14 0.54 7.26
N TYR A 141 -12.84 -0.12 8.38
CA TYR A 141 -13.34 0.29 9.69
C TYR A 141 -12.67 1.59 10.16
N HIS A 142 -13.41 2.34 10.96
CA HIS A 142 -12.84 3.48 11.70
C HIS A 142 -11.85 3.00 12.77
N LEU A 143 -10.83 3.79 13.06
CA LEU A 143 -9.85 3.43 14.09
C LEU A 143 -10.49 3.18 15.46
N THR A 144 -11.57 3.89 15.80
CA THR A 144 -12.34 3.68 17.03
C THR A 144 -12.98 2.30 17.10
N ASP A 145 -13.37 1.72 15.97
CA ASP A 145 -13.92 0.35 15.93
C ASP A 145 -12.81 -0.69 16.05
N VAL A 146 -11.63 -0.41 15.50
CA VAL A 146 -10.45 -1.28 15.63
C VAL A 146 -10.07 -1.46 17.11
N LEU A 147 -10.27 -0.45 17.96
CA LEU A 147 -9.96 -0.51 19.40
C LEU A 147 -10.83 -1.51 20.17
N ARG A 148 -11.93 -2.01 19.61
CA ARG A 148 -12.74 -3.07 20.23
C ARG A 148 -12.02 -4.42 20.22
N VAL A 149 -11.10 -4.62 19.26
CA VAL A 149 -10.34 -5.87 19.09
C VAL A 149 -8.84 -5.68 19.32
N PHE A 150 -8.36 -4.46 19.26
CA PHE A 150 -6.95 -4.10 19.48
C PHE A 150 -6.88 -3.01 20.55
N PRO A 151 -6.64 -3.40 21.83
CA PRO A 151 -6.74 -2.47 22.96
C PRO A 151 -5.68 -1.37 22.89
N LEU A 152 -6.06 -0.18 23.40
CA LEU A 152 -5.27 1.06 23.33
C LEU A 152 -3.88 0.90 23.97
N GLU A 153 -3.74 0.07 24.99
CA GLU A 153 -2.47 -0.20 25.69
C GLU A 153 -1.42 -0.83 24.78
N LYS A 154 -1.87 -1.50 23.72
CA LYS A 154 -1.02 -2.15 22.71
C LYS A 154 -0.76 -1.29 21.48
N THR A 155 -1.20 -0.02 21.50
CA THR A 155 -1.00 0.92 20.39
C THR A 155 0.21 1.81 20.66
N THR A 156 0.75 2.39 19.59
CA THR A 156 1.83 3.39 19.68
C THR A 156 1.31 4.75 20.12
N ASP A 157 2.22 5.63 20.52
CA ASP A 157 1.88 7.01 20.82
C ASP A 157 1.39 7.76 19.56
N THR A 158 1.93 7.42 18.39
CA THR A 158 1.42 7.94 17.09
C THR A 158 -0.05 7.59 16.91
N PHE A 159 -0.45 6.34 17.16
CA PHE A 159 -1.85 5.92 17.06
C PHE A 159 -2.74 6.66 18.05
N LYS A 160 -2.30 6.79 19.31
CA LYS A 160 -3.02 7.53 20.36
C LYS A 160 -3.19 9.01 19.99
N HIS A 161 -2.15 9.63 19.44
CA HIS A 161 -2.19 11.02 18.99
C HIS A 161 -3.21 11.21 17.84
N ILE A 162 -3.18 10.34 16.83
CA ILE A 162 -4.16 10.36 15.73
C ILE A 162 -5.60 10.24 16.26
N LEU A 163 -5.85 9.33 17.19
CA LEU A 163 -7.19 9.16 17.77
C LEU A 163 -7.66 10.43 18.50
N GLU A 164 -6.79 11.09 19.24
CA GLU A 164 -7.12 12.32 19.95
C GLU A 164 -7.40 13.47 18.98
N GLU A 165 -6.61 13.62 17.93
CA GLU A 165 -6.88 14.62 16.88
C GLU A 165 -8.23 14.37 16.19
N MET A 166 -8.53 13.10 15.85
CA MET A 166 -9.82 12.70 15.27
C MET A 166 -10.99 13.02 16.23
N ARG A 167 -10.84 12.71 17.51
CA ARG A 167 -11.85 12.98 18.54
C ARG A 167 -12.15 14.48 18.68
N LEU A 168 -11.13 15.32 18.50
CA LEU A 168 -11.24 16.77 18.55
C LEU A 168 -11.65 17.41 17.23
N GLY A 169 -11.87 16.62 16.16
CA GLY A 169 -12.16 17.12 14.82
C GLY A 169 -11.01 17.94 14.20
N LYS A 170 -9.78 17.72 14.66
CA LYS A 170 -8.59 18.42 14.18
C LYS A 170 -8.02 17.76 12.92
N LYS A 171 -7.24 18.54 12.16
CA LYS A 171 -6.40 17.99 11.11
C LYS A 171 -5.34 17.08 11.73
N LEU A 172 -5.08 15.93 11.09
CA LEU A 172 -4.03 15.01 11.54
C LEU A 172 -2.63 15.60 11.23
N THR A 173 -1.78 15.62 12.24
CA THR A 173 -0.44 16.27 12.17
C THR A 173 0.71 15.29 12.31
N HIS A 174 0.45 14.00 12.46
CA HIS A 174 1.45 12.96 12.70
C HIS A 174 2.59 12.90 11.66
N ASN A 175 2.36 13.39 10.44
CA ASN A 175 3.35 13.48 9.36
C ASN A 175 3.78 14.92 9.04
N ASP A 176 3.39 15.93 9.77
CA ASP A 176 3.72 17.33 9.47
C ASP A 176 5.24 17.59 9.48
N HIS A 177 5.99 16.82 10.25
CA HIS A 177 7.46 16.85 10.25
C HIS A 177 8.10 16.41 8.92
N LEU A 178 7.33 15.78 8.01
CA LEU A 178 7.78 15.38 6.66
C LEU A 178 7.54 16.48 5.61
N LEU A 179 6.79 17.53 5.96
CA LEU A 179 6.60 18.67 5.08
C LEU A 179 7.93 19.40 4.91
N PRO A 180 8.21 19.97 3.71
CA PRO A 180 9.35 20.85 3.56
C PRO A 180 9.24 21.97 4.60
N THR A 181 10.26 22.13 5.44
CA THR A 181 10.41 23.31 6.28
C THR A 181 10.49 24.50 5.33
N ASN A 182 9.52 25.40 5.38
CA ASN A 182 9.65 26.70 4.76
C ASN A 182 10.86 27.36 5.42
N ILE A 183 12.03 27.27 4.77
CA ILE A 183 13.15 28.10 5.12
C ILE A 183 12.69 29.50 4.73
N GLU A 184 12.26 30.30 5.70
CA GLU A 184 12.14 31.75 5.51
C GLU A 184 13.54 32.22 5.11
N LEU A 185 13.74 32.47 3.80
CA LEU A 185 14.87 33.20 3.31
C LEU A 185 14.66 34.62 3.81
N THR A 186 15.18 34.93 5.01
CA THR A 186 15.41 36.31 5.43
C THR A 186 16.51 36.84 4.56
N PHE A 187 16.13 37.68 3.59
CA PHE A 187 17.02 38.53 2.81
C PHE A 187 17.42 39.76 3.65
#